data_7101e777e1b78614d375f74bd1a41e35
#
_entry.id   7101e777e1b78614d375f74bd1a41e35
#
_cell.length_a   1.000
_cell.length_b   1.000
_cell.length_c   1.000
_cell.angle_alpha   90.00
_cell.angle_beta   90.00
_cell.angle_gamma   90.00
#
_symmetry.space_group_name_H-M   'P 1'
#
loop_
_entity.id
_entity.type
_entity.pdbx_description
1 polymer ?
#
loop_
_entity_poly.entity_id
_entity_poly.type
_entity_poly.pdbx_seq_one_letter_code
_entity_poly.pdbx_strand_id
1 'polypeptide(L)'
;DVIVRTAERRGAIVIPAFAVDRTEVMLLTLRRLVQEGRIPDLPVYVDSPMALAALAVYERAAKDGDPEIRPEFRGAPAPFDPGGLVEAHSADDSKAIHDAALPAIIISASGMATGGRVLHHLARRLPEARNSIVLVGYQAEGTRGRALLGGSTTLKMHGRYVPVRAEIVDASGFSVHADGGELVDWLASAPAAPRTAFVVHGE
;
A
#
# COMPACT_ATOMS: atom_id res chain seq x y z
N ASP A 1 6.67 -13.71 -4.58
CA ASP A 1 7.54 -13.75 -5.78
C ASP A 1 8.13 -12.36 -6.12
N VAL A 2 7.33 -11.27 -6.26
CA VAL A 2 7.87 -9.94 -6.65
C VAL A 2 8.92 -9.40 -5.67
N ILE A 3 8.70 -9.52 -4.36
CA ILE A 3 9.64 -9.05 -3.34
C ILE A 3 10.97 -9.79 -3.45
N VAL A 4 10.94 -11.12 -3.59
CA VAL A 4 12.14 -11.96 -3.70
C VAL A 4 12.98 -11.55 -4.91
N ARG A 5 12.39 -11.55 -6.13
CA ARG A 5 13.14 -11.20 -7.34
C ARG A 5 13.62 -9.76 -7.38
N THR A 6 12.90 -8.83 -6.69
CA THR A 6 13.36 -7.44 -6.58
C THR A 6 14.51 -7.31 -5.61
N ALA A 7 14.48 -8.05 -4.50
CA ALA A 7 15.58 -8.12 -3.55
C ALA A 7 16.85 -8.72 -4.20
N GLU A 8 16.72 -9.77 -5.01
CA GLU A 8 17.83 -10.35 -5.79
C GLU A 8 18.48 -9.33 -6.73
N ARG A 9 17.67 -8.44 -7.33
CA ARG A 9 18.15 -7.33 -8.17
C ARG A 9 18.69 -6.14 -7.36
N ARG A 10 18.69 -6.24 -6.01
CA ARG A 10 19.02 -5.13 -5.10
C ARG A 10 18.21 -3.87 -5.39
N GLY A 11 16.93 -4.06 -5.68
CA GLY A 11 15.97 -2.99 -5.98
C GLY A 11 15.14 -2.56 -4.78
N ALA A 12 14.42 -1.45 -4.94
CA ALA A 12 13.37 -1.02 -4.03
C ALA A 12 12.01 -1.56 -4.49
N ILE A 13 11.19 -1.97 -3.54
CA ILE A 13 9.78 -2.28 -3.76
C ILE A 13 8.97 -1.08 -3.26
N VAL A 14 8.32 -0.35 -4.16
CA VAL A 14 7.42 0.75 -3.78
C VAL A 14 5.99 0.25 -3.84
N ILE A 15 5.26 0.42 -2.75
CA ILE A 15 3.85 0.03 -2.61
C ILE A 15 3.03 1.29 -2.38
N PRO A 16 2.46 1.88 -3.45
CA PRO A 16 1.44 2.91 -3.30
C PRO A 16 0.23 2.32 -2.56
N ALA A 17 -0.08 2.83 -1.38
CA ALA A 17 -1.17 2.31 -0.54
C ALA A 17 -2.04 3.44 -0.02
N PHE A 18 -3.34 3.16 0.21
CA PHE A 18 -4.17 4.05 0.99
C PHE A 18 -3.68 4.07 2.44
N ALA A 19 -3.81 5.24 3.06
CA ALA A 19 -3.26 5.47 4.40
C ALA A 19 -3.97 4.66 5.49
N VAL A 20 -5.27 4.43 5.32
CA VAL A 20 -6.11 3.67 6.27
C VAL A 20 -6.41 2.29 5.68
N ASP A 21 -6.42 1.28 6.49
CA ASP A 21 -6.65 -0.14 6.23
C ASP A 21 -5.61 -0.79 5.31
N ARG A 22 -5.29 -0.17 4.16
CA ARG A 22 -4.40 -0.78 3.17
C ARG A 22 -2.96 -0.88 3.67
N THR A 23 -2.48 0.16 4.34
CA THR A 23 -1.13 0.14 4.92
C THR A 23 -1.02 -0.95 5.98
N GLU A 24 -1.99 -1.06 6.87
CA GLU A 24 -2.03 -2.05 7.95
C GLU A 24 -2.14 -3.49 7.39
N VAL A 25 -2.99 -3.71 6.39
CA VAL A 25 -3.10 -5.01 5.70
C VAL A 25 -1.78 -5.40 5.03
N MET A 26 -1.06 -4.43 4.43
CA MET A 26 0.26 -4.70 3.85
C MET A 26 1.28 -5.07 4.91
N LEU A 27 1.34 -4.34 6.01
CA LEU A 27 2.25 -4.64 7.12
C LEU A 27 2.00 -6.05 7.70
N LEU A 28 0.73 -6.41 7.97
CA LEU A 28 0.34 -7.75 8.42
C LEU A 28 0.73 -8.83 7.40
N THR A 29 0.53 -8.55 6.11
CA THR A 29 0.88 -9.50 5.04
C THR A 29 2.39 -9.70 4.96
N LEU A 30 3.18 -8.62 5.01
CA LEU A 30 4.64 -8.68 5.00
C LEU A 30 5.15 -9.45 6.21
N ARG A 31 4.64 -9.13 7.41
CA ARG A 31 4.98 -9.84 8.64
C ARG A 31 4.77 -11.35 8.49
N ARG A 32 3.59 -11.76 8.02
CA ARG A 32 3.30 -13.18 7.80
C ARG A 32 4.27 -13.81 6.81
N LEU A 33 4.55 -13.15 5.69
CA LEU A 33 5.45 -13.67 4.67
C LEU A 33 6.90 -13.81 5.17
N VAL A 34 7.36 -12.89 6.01
CA VAL A 34 8.68 -12.99 6.69
C VAL A 34 8.69 -14.18 7.66
N GLN A 35 7.66 -14.29 8.51
CA GLN A 35 7.54 -15.40 9.48
C GLN A 35 7.46 -16.76 8.82
N GLU A 36 6.83 -16.87 7.65
CA GLU A 36 6.76 -18.09 6.83
C GLU A 36 8.06 -18.35 6.03
N GLY A 37 9.06 -17.48 6.11
CA GLY A 37 10.30 -17.56 5.33
C GLY A 37 10.11 -17.44 3.82
N ARG A 38 9.01 -16.85 3.36
CA ARG A 38 8.64 -16.69 1.95
C ARG A 38 9.24 -15.47 1.28
N ILE A 39 9.63 -14.49 2.08
CA ILE A 39 10.37 -13.31 1.64
C ILE A 39 11.54 -13.06 2.59
N PRO A 40 12.63 -12.43 2.12
CA PRO A 40 13.71 -12.01 3.00
C PRO A 40 13.24 -10.94 3.98
N ASP A 41 13.89 -10.88 5.15
CA ASP A 41 13.73 -9.80 6.10
C ASP A 41 14.39 -8.53 5.53
N LEU A 42 13.57 -7.53 5.23
CA LEU A 42 13.96 -6.27 4.60
C LEU A 42 13.48 -5.09 5.43
N PRO A 43 14.20 -3.96 5.43
CA PRO A 43 13.66 -2.72 5.97
C PRO A 43 12.33 -2.34 5.27
N VAL A 44 11.29 -2.05 6.07
CA VAL A 44 9.98 -1.61 5.59
C VAL A 44 9.75 -0.18 6.06
N TYR A 45 9.75 0.75 5.13
CA TYR A 45 9.50 2.17 5.38
C TYR A 45 8.02 2.48 5.19
N VAL A 46 7.38 3.09 6.19
CA VAL A 46 6.05 3.70 6.05
C VAL A 46 6.23 5.21 5.99
N ASP A 47 6.02 5.77 4.78
CA ASP A 47 6.20 7.19 4.51
C ASP A 47 4.88 7.87 4.17
N SER A 48 4.05 8.03 5.18
CA SER A 48 2.79 8.76 5.11
C SER A 48 2.35 9.20 6.51
N PRO A 49 2.30 10.49 6.82
CA PRO A 49 1.85 10.97 8.15
C PRO A 49 0.44 10.47 8.51
N MET A 50 -0.45 10.38 7.52
CA MET A 50 -1.81 9.88 7.74
C MET A 50 -1.81 8.38 8.04
N ALA A 51 -1.00 7.59 7.33
CA ALA A 51 -0.88 6.15 7.58
C ALA A 51 -0.30 5.87 8.97
N LEU A 52 0.71 6.63 9.39
CA LEU A 52 1.28 6.50 10.74
C LEU A 52 0.28 6.88 11.83
N ALA A 53 -0.54 7.91 11.60
CA ALA A 53 -1.62 8.26 12.54
C ALA A 53 -2.69 7.16 12.63
N ALA A 54 -3.07 6.54 11.50
CA ALA A 54 -3.98 5.40 11.48
C ALA A 54 -3.35 4.19 12.19
N LEU A 55 -2.10 3.85 11.87
CA LEU A 55 -1.36 2.74 12.47
C LEU A 55 -1.34 2.85 14.00
N ALA A 56 -1.08 4.04 14.55
CA ALA A 56 -1.10 4.27 15.99
C ALA A 56 -2.48 3.99 16.62
N VAL A 57 -3.58 4.20 15.89
CA VAL A 57 -4.94 3.84 16.35
C VAL A 57 -5.11 2.33 16.37
N TYR A 58 -4.71 1.62 15.31
CA TYR A 58 -4.76 0.17 15.22
C TYR A 58 -3.92 -0.51 16.28
N GLU A 59 -2.69 -0.01 16.53
CA GLU A 59 -1.80 -0.54 17.55
C GLU A 59 -2.39 -0.39 18.97
N ARG A 60 -3.01 0.76 19.25
CA ARG A 60 -3.71 0.98 20.51
C ARG A 60 -4.88 0.03 20.67
N ALA A 61 -5.75 -0.09 19.65
CA ALA A 61 -6.89 -0.99 19.67
C ALA A 61 -6.44 -2.45 19.87
N ALA A 62 -5.37 -2.88 19.20
CA ALA A 62 -4.80 -4.21 19.39
C ALA A 62 -4.29 -4.42 20.81
N LYS A 63 -3.55 -3.45 21.38
CA LYS A 63 -3.04 -3.48 22.75
C LYS A 63 -4.14 -3.54 23.80
N ASP A 64 -5.20 -2.76 23.60
CA ASP A 64 -6.33 -2.67 24.52
C ASP A 64 -7.29 -3.86 24.38
N GLY A 65 -7.07 -4.75 23.42
CA GLY A 65 -7.88 -5.94 23.18
C GLY A 65 -9.27 -5.64 22.63
N ASP A 66 -9.38 -4.55 21.85
CA ASP A 66 -10.63 -4.11 21.23
C ASP A 66 -11.35 -5.26 20.50
N PRO A 67 -12.65 -5.46 20.71
CA PRO A 67 -13.43 -6.54 20.08
C PRO A 67 -13.47 -6.47 18.55
N GLU A 68 -13.27 -5.30 17.95
CA GLU A 68 -13.21 -5.13 16.49
C GLU A 68 -11.86 -5.62 15.89
N ILE A 69 -10.83 -5.77 16.74
CA ILE A 69 -9.56 -6.37 16.33
C ILE A 69 -9.68 -7.89 16.32
N ARG A 70 -9.15 -8.54 15.28
CA ARG A 70 -9.12 -10.01 15.20
C ARG A 70 -8.44 -10.59 16.44
N PRO A 71 -9.00 -11.70 17.00
CA PRO A 71 -8.51 -12.28 18.24
C PRO A 71 -6.99 -12.54 18.29
N GLU A 72 -6.42 -12.98 17.17
CA GLU A 72 -4.98 -13.28 17.06
C GLU A 72 -4.05 -12.08 17.21
N PHE A 73 -4.58 -10.85 17.05
CA PHE A 73 -3.80 -9.60 17.19
C PHE A 73 -4.05 -8.89 18.52
N ARG A 74 -5.06 -9.32 19.30
CA ARG A 74 -5.38 -8.70 20.60
C ARG A 74 -4.28 -9.00 21.61
N GLY A 75 -3.70 -7.96 22.18
CA GLY A 75 -2.59 -8.08 23.11
C GLY A 75 -1.27 -8.55 22.50
N ALA A 76 -1.22 -8.72 21.18
CA ALA A 76 0.02 -9.11 20.50
C ALA A 76 1.06 -7.97 20.55
N PRO A 77 2.32 -8.25 20.83
CA PRO A 77 3.37 -7.23 20.78
C PRO A 77 3.63 -6.86 19.30
N ALA A 78 3.56 -5.55 19.00
CA ALA A 78 3.83 -4.98 17.68
C ALA A 78 3.22 -5.78 16.51
N PRO A 79 1.87 -5.94 16.45
CA PRO A 79 1.23 -6.81 15.46
C PRO A 79 1.49 -6.38 14.02
N PHE A 80 1.78 -5.09 13.79
CA PHE A 80 2.02 -4.51 12.48
C PHE A 80 3.50 -4.38 12.12
N ASP A 81 4.44 -4.78 12.99
CA ASP A 81 5.86 -4.77 12.64
C ASP A 81 6.25 -6.04 11.86
N PRO A 82 6.68 -5.90 10.60
CA PRO A 82 7.14 -7.04 9.79
C PRO A 82 8.56 -7.53 10.13
N GLY A 83 9.25 -6.88 11.10
CA GLY A 83 10.61 -7.23 11.51
C GLY A 83 11.65 -6.15 11.22
N GLY A 84 11.26 -5.02 10.68
CA GLY A 84 12.19 -3.92 10.34
C GLY A 84 11.43 -2.67 9.93
N LEU A 85 10.34 -2.36 10.66
CA LEU A 85 9.51 -1.19 10.42
C LEU A 85 10.25 0.10 10.74
N VAL A 86 10.26 1.02 9.78
CA VAL A 86 10.82 2.38 9.93
C VAL A 86 9.74 3.40 9.58
N GLU A 87 9.38 4.22 10.54
CA GLU A 87 8.37 5.24 10.40
C GLU A 87 8.97 6.59 9.99
N ALA A 88 8.53 7.17 8.88
CA ALA A 88 8.96 8.48 8.41
C ALA A 88 7.95 9.55 8.82
N HIS A 89 8.19 10.19 9.96
CA HIS A 89 7.31 11.21 10.51
C HIS A 89 7.50 12.58 9.83
N SER A 90 8.73 12.95 9.54
CA SER A 90 9.10 14.25 8.98
C SER A 90 9.35 14.21 7.46
N ALA A 91 9.47 15.40 6.87
CA ALA A 91 9.90 15.53 5.48
C ALA A 91 11.39 15.14 5.30
N ASP A 92 12.20 15.28 6.33
CA ASP A 92 13.61 14.92 6.27
C ASP A 92 13.79 13.41 6.39
N ASP A 93 12.98 12.71 7.20
CA ASP A 93 12.92 11.25 7.20
C ASP A 93 12.53 10.71 5.82
N SER A 94 11.51 11.32 5.20
CA SER A 94 11.06 10.95 3.84
C SER A 94 12.17 11.11 2.80
N LYS A 95 12.97 12.18 2.89
CA LYS A 95 14.14 12.38 2.01
C LYS A 95 15.24 11.35 2.28
N ALA A 96 15.48 11.02 3.56
CA ALA A 96 16.51 10.05 3.93
C ALA A 96 16.25 8.65 3.34
N ILE A 97 14.97 8.26 3.12
CA ILE A 97 14.62 7.00 2.43
C ILE A 97 15.18 6.93 1.01
N HIS A 98 15.42 8.07 0.36
CA HIS A 98 16.00 8.09 -0.98
C HIS A 98 17.43 7.53 -1.01
N ASP A 99 18.17 7.69 0.07
CA ASP A 99 19.56 7.27 0.23
C ASP A 99 19.70 6.01 1.10
N ALA A 100 18.55 5.42 1.52
CA ALA A 100 18.53 4.20 2.28
C ALA A 100 19.14 3.02 1.49
N ALA A 101 19.75 2.10 2.24
CA ALA A 101 20.31 0.88 1.68
C ALA A 101 19.22 0.03 1.01
N LEU A 102 19.55 -0.61 -0.11
CA LEU A 102 18.68 -1.51 -0.86
C LEU A 102 19.20 -2.96 -0.77
N PRO A 103 18.32 -3.97 -0.77
CA PRO A 103 16.88 -3.87 -1.03
C PRO A 103 16.04 -3.37 0.16
N ALA A 104 14.91 -2.73 -0.13
CA ALA A 104 13.99 -2.21 0.87
C ALA A 104 12.55 -2.14 0.32
N ILE A 105 11.57 -2.14 1.21
CA ILE A 105 10.15 -1.95 0.90
C ILE A 105 9.75 -0.54 1.37
N ILE A 106 9.00 0.18 0.53
CA ILE A 106 8.52 1.54 0.81
C ILE A 106 7.01 1.57 0.60
N ILE A 107 6.25 1.73 1.68
CA ILE A 107 4.79 1.91 1.65
C ILE A 107 4.51 3.40 1.80
N SER A 108 3.77 3.98 0.85
CA SER A 108 3.50 5.43 0.88
C SER A 108 2.15 5.77 0.25
N ALA A 109 1.44 6.73 0.81
CA ALA A 109 0.19 7.23 0.25
C ALA A 109 0.47 8.30 -0.84
N SER A 110 -0.36 8.38 -1.86
CA SER A 110 -1.68 7.80 -2.09
C SER A 110 -1.62 6.49 -2.89
N GLY A 111 -2.63 5.62 -2.67
CA GLY A 111 -2.69 4.29 -3.30
C GLY A 111 -2.85 4.30 -4.82
N MET A 112 -3.38 5.38 -5.41
CA MET A 112 -3.53 5.54 -6.87
C MET A 112 -2.45 6.46 -7.49
N ALA A 113 -1.40 6.79 -6.74
CA ALA A 113 -0.31 7.69 -7.16
C ALA A 113 -0.80 9.06 -7.66
N THR A 114 -1.86 9.59 -7.08
CA THR A 114 -2.44 10.89 -7.47
C THR A 114 -1.72 12.08 -6.86
N GLY A 115 -1.13 11.90 -5.67
CA GLY A 115 -0.44 12.96 -4.92
C GLY A 115 0.36 12.40 -3.75
N GLY A 116 0.87 13.26 -2.88
CA GLY A 116 1.56 12.87 -1.66
C GLY A 116 3.02 12.47 -1.85
N ARG A 117 3.61 11.95 -0.77
CA ARG A 117 5.03 11.56 -0.72
C ARG A 117 5.39 10.44 -1.69
N VAL A 118 4.43 9.56 -2.00
CA VAL A 118 4.62 8.46 -2.96
C VAL A 118 5.12 8.94 -4.32
N LEU A 119 4.75 10.16 -4.77
CA LEU A 119 5.21 10.69 -6.04
C LEU A 119 6.73 10.95 -6.05
N HIS A 120 7.32 11.30 -4.91
CA HIS A 120 8.78 11.47 -4.79
C HIS A 120 9.49 10.13 -4.92
N HIS A 121 8.96 9.08 -4.27
CA HIS A 121 9.49 7.73 -4.40
C HIS A 121 9.33 7.19 -5.82
N LEU A 122 8.17 7.37 -6.44
CA LEU A 122 7.94 6.96 -7.84
C LEU A 122 8.89 7.71 -8.80
N ALA A 123 9.04 9.03 -8.66
CA ALA A 123 9.93 9.81 -9.51
C ALA A 123 11.39 9.34 -9.41
N ARG A 124 11.82 8.85 -8.25
CA ARG A 124 13.17 8.34 -8.00
C ARG A 124 13.35 6.90 -8.49
N ARG A 125 12.34 6.04 -8.31
CA ARG A 125 12.47 4.59 -8.48
C ARG A 125 11.97 4.05 -9.82
N LEU A 126 11.03 4.71 -10.49
CA LEU A 126 10.52 4.30 -11.81
C LEU A 126 11.61 4.23 -12.91
N PRO A 127 12.63 5.11 -12.94
CA PRO A 127 13.64 5.05 -13.99
C PRO A 127 14.58 3.84 -13.93
N GLU A 128 14.61 3.09 -12.84
CA GLU A 128 15.56 2.00 -12.64
C GLU A 128 14.86 0.63 -12.73
N ALA A 129 15.25 -0.19 -13.70
CA ALA A 129 14.65 -1.51 -13.97
C ALA A 129 14.81 -2.53 -12.83
N ARG A 130 15.75 -2.28 -11.88
CA ARG A 130 15.90 -3.16 -10.70
C ARG A 130 14.75 -3.02 -9.69
N ASN A 131 13.98 -1.92 -9.74
CA ASN A 131 12.91 -1.64 -8.82
C ASN A 131 11.58 -2.25 -9.27
N SER A 132 10.65 -2.42 -8.33
CA SER A 132 9.27 -2.81 -8.60
C SER A 132 8.29 -1.87 -7.93
N ILE A 133 7.19 -1.58 -8.63
CA ILE A 133 6.04 -0.85 -8.11
C ILE A 133 4.88 -1.83 -8.01
N VAL A 134 4.36 -2.02 -6.81
CA VAL A 134 3.28 -2.98 -6.54
C VAL A 134 2.00 -2.22 -6.21
N LEU A 135 1.04 -2.27 -7.10
CA LEU A 135 -0.25 -1.59 -6.96
C LEU A 135 -1.25 -2.53 -6.26
N VAL A 136 -1.56 -2.22 -5.00
CA VAL A 136 -2.29 -3.11 -4.08
C VAL A 136 -3.78 -2.78 -3.94
N GLY A 137 -4.33 -2.02 -4.86
CA GLY A 137 -5.74 -1.64 -4.84
C GLY A 137 -6.21 -1.20 -6.21
N TYR A 138 -7.52 -0.97 -6.29
CA TYR A 138 -8.15 -0.45 -7.50
C TYR A 138 -7.48 0.85 -7.97
N GLN A 139 -7.33 0.99 -9.28
CA GLN A 139 -6.73 2.15 -9.94
C GLN A 139 -7.76 2.80 -10.87
N ALA A 140 -8.36 3.91 -10.44
CA ALA A 140 -9.37 4.63 -11.19
C ALA A 140 -8.82 5.26 -12.48
N GLU A 141 -9.67 5.41 -13.49
CA GLU A 141 -9.35 6.10 -14.74
C GLU A 141 -8.80 7.52 -14.46
N GLY A 142 -7.84 7.93 -15.28
CA GLY A 142 -7.18 9.22 -15.14
C GLY A 142 -6.09 9.29 -14.05
N THR A 143 -5.89 8.23 -13.25
CA THR A 143 -4.84 8.18 -12.24
C THR A 143 -3.50 7.69 -12.81
N ARG A 144 -2.38 8.06 -12.13
CA ARG A 144 -1.06 7.55 -12.53
C ARG A 144 -0.92 6.06 -12.28
N GLY A 145 -1.56 5.52 -11.24
CA GLY A 145 -1.57 4.09 -10.99
C GLY A 145 -2.24 3.34 -12.15
N ARG A 146 -3.36 3.84 -12.67
CA ARG A 146 -4.03 3.27 -13.85
C ARG A 146 -3.15 3.35 -15.09
N ALA A 147 -2.48 4.48 -15.29
CA ALA A 147 -1.54 4.64 -16.40
C ALA A 147 -0.36 3.64 -16.31
N LEU A 148 0.16 3.37 -15.11
CA LEU A 148 1.20 2.35 -14.89
C LEU A 148 0.69 0.96 -15.25
N LEU A 149 -0.50 0.55 -14.80
CA LEU A 149 -1.12 -0.73 -15.17
C LEU A 149 -1.37 -0.84 -16.67
N GLY A 150 -1.71 0.27 -17.31
CA GLY A 150 -1.91 0.36 -18.76
C GLY A 150 -0.61 0.34 -19.58
N GLY A 151 0.56 0.16 -18.95
CA GLY A 151 1.84 0.04 -19.65
C GLY A 151 2.45 1.37 -20.10
N SER A 152 2.09 2.50 -19.49
CA SER A 152 2.70 3.79 -19.81
C SER A 152 4.21 3.75 -19.65
N THR A 153 4.95 4.15 -20.69
CA THR A 153 6.42 4.20 -20.68
C THR A 153 6.98 5.45 -20.01
N THR A 154 6.13 6.45 -19.78
CA THR A 154 6.49 7.71 -19.09
C THR A 154 5.30 8.21 -18.26
N LEU A 155 5.59 8.87 -17.14
CA LEU A 155 4.59 9.55 -16.31
C LEU A 155 4.97 11.00 -16.03
N LYS A 156 4.01 11.91 -16.08
CA LYS A 156 4.24 13.30 -15.69
C LYS A 156 4.12 13.46 -14.16
N MET A 157 5.24 13.80 -13.52
CA MET A 157 5.33 14.06 -12.07
C MET A 157 6.21 15.29 -11.83
N HIS A 158 5.82 16.15 -10.89
CA HIS A 158 6.56 17.36 -10.53
C HIS A 158 6.99 18.20 -11.75
N GLY A 159 6.09 18.36 -12.75
CA GLY A 159 6.32 19.17 -13.96
C GLY A 159 7.20 18.51 -15.03
N ARG A 160 7.74 17.31 -14.80
CA ARG A 160 8.62 16.60 -15.74
C ARG A 160 8.08 15.21 -16.10
N TYR A 161 8.48 14.68 -17.24
CA TYR A 161 8.22 13.30 -17.63
C TYR A 161 9.29 12.38 -17.05
N VAL A 162 8.85 11.37 -16.31
CA VAL A 162 9.69 10.35 -15.68
C VAL A 162 9.55 9.05 -16.45
N PRO A 163 10.64 8.44 -16.94
CA PRO A 163 10.58 7.17 -17.67
C PRO A 163 10.16 6.03 -16.71
N VAL A 164 9.36 5.10 -17.21
CA VAL A 164 8.93 3.89 -16.50
C VAL A 164 9.77 2.71 -17.02
N ARG A 165 10.74 2.27 -16.22
CA ARG A 165 11.58 1.09 -16.47
C ARG A 165 11.43 0.05 -15.36
N ALA A 166 10.97 0.48 -14.17
CA ALA A 166 10.67 -0.42 -13.07
C ALA A 166 9.59 -1.43 -13.47
N GLU A 167 9.62 -2.60 -12.86
CA GLU A 167 8.58 -3.59 -13.00
C GLU A 167 7.29 -3.10 -12.35
N ILE A 168 6.17 -3.15 -13.08
CA ILE A 168 4.85 -2.79 -12.56
C ILE A 168 4.07 -4.07 -12.29
N VAL A 169 3.61 -4.22 -11.06
CA VAL A 169 2.88 -5.42 -10.61
C VAL A 169 1.49 -5.04 -10.14
N ASP A 170 0.49 -5.67 -10.74
CA ASP A 170 -0.89 -5.61 -10.27
C ASP A 170 -1.09 -6.61 -9.12
N ALA A 171 -1.46 -6.09 -7.97
CA ALA A 171 -1.84 -6.85 -6.79
C ALA A 171 -3.21 -6.37 -6.28
N SER A 172 -4.13 -6.04 -7.19
CA SER A 172 -5.48 -5.54 -6.89
C SER A 172 -6.34 -6.48 -6.04
N GLY A 173 -5.97 -7.77 -5.96
CA GLY A 173 -6.60 -8.75 -5.06
C GLY A 173 -6.55 -8.39 -3.57
N PHE A 174 -5.78 -7.36 -3.19
CA PHE A 174 -5.85 -6.76 -1.85
C PHE A 174 -6.96 -5.69 -1.73
N SER A 175 -7.88 -5.56 -2.69
CA SER A 175 -9.02 -4.66 -2.55
C SER A 175 -9.89 -5.07 -1.35
N VAL A 176 -10.31 -4.07 -0.57
CA VAL A 176 -11.27 -4.23 0.55
C VAL A 176 -12.66 -3.72 0.17
N HIS A 177 -12.84 -3.31 -1.08
CA HIS A 177 -14.15 -2.90 -1.56
C HIS A 177 -15.02 -4.16 -1.75
N ALA A 178 -16.28 -4.05 -1.35
CA ALA A 178 -17.28 -5.05 -1.66
C ALA A 178 -17.41 -5.21 -3.18
N ASP A 179 -17.58 -6.43 -3.64
CA ASP A 179 -17.91 -6.70 -5.03
C ASP A 179 -19.42 -6.47 -5.32
N GLY A 180 -19.81 -6.59 -6.59
CA GLY A 180 -21.20 -6.36 -7.00
C GLY A 180 -22.18 -7.31 -6.34
N GLY A 181 -21.79 -8.57 -6.07
CA GLY A 181 -22.62 -9.57 -5.37
C GLY A 181 -22.80 -9.18 -3.91
N GLU A 182 -21.73 -8.86 -3.22
CA GLU A 182 -21.74 -8.41 -1.81
C GLU A 182 -22.59 -7.15 -1.62
N LEU A 183 -22.54 -6.20 -2.57
CA LEU A 183 -23.37 -4.99 -2.54
C LEU A 183 -24.86 -5.32 -2.69
N VAL A 184 -25.22 -6.26 -3.58
CA VAL A 184 -26.59 -6.71 -3.77
C VAL A 184 -27.08 -7.44 -2.51
N ASP A 185 -26.29 -8.33 -1.95
CA ASP A 185 -26.62 -9.08 -0.73
C ASP A 185 -26.79 -8.14 0.47
N TRP A 186 -25.89 -7.14 0.60
CA TRP A 186 -26.02 -6.11 1.62
C TRP A 186 -27.33 -5.33 1.47
N LEU A 187 -27.67 -4.90 0.25
CA LEU A 187 -28.93 -4.18 0.00
C LEU A 187 -30.15 -5.07 0.28
N ALA A 188 -30.08 -6.34 -0.09
CA ALA A 188 -31.16 -7.32 0.15
C ALA A 188 -31.34 -7.65 1.64
N SER A 189 -30.33 -7.46 2.48
CA SER A 189 -30.40 -7.67 3.93
C SER A 189 -31.21 -6.59 4.68
N ALA A 190 -31.61 -5.52 4.01
CA ALA A 190 -32.39 -4.46 4.60
C ALA A 190 -33.77 -4.99 5.08
N PRO A 191 -34.29 -4.57 6.26
CA PRO A 191 -35.56 -5.05 6.78
C PRO A 191 -36.78 -4.79 5.88
N ALA A 192 -36.68 -3.83 5.00
CA ALA A 192 -37.65 -3.49 3.94
C ALA A 192 -36.95 -2.96 2.72
N ALA A 193 -37.50 -3.22 1.55
CA ALA A 193 -36.97 -2.70 0.30
C ALA A 193 -36.94 -1.15 0.30
N PRO A 194 -35.80 -0.52 -0.02
CA PRO A 194 -35.72 0.94 -0.12
C PRO A 194 -36.60 1.44 -1.28
N ARG A 195 -37.19 2.63 -1.13
CA ARG A 195 -37.95 3.26 -2.21
C ARG A 195 -37.04 3.68 -3.37
N THR A 196 -35.81 4.03 -3.07
CA THR A 196 -34.82 4.51 -4.04
C THR A 196 -33.42 4.14 -3.53
N ALA A 197 -32.55 3.67 -4.41
CA ALA A 197 -31.15 3.46 -4.15
C ALA A 197 -30.33 4.38 -5.08
N PHE A 198 -29.34 5.06 -4.52
CA PHE A 198 -28.42 5.90 -5.29
C PHE A 198 -27.06 5.20 -5.36
N VAL A 199 -26.58 5.00 -6.59
CA VAL A 199 -25.21 4.49 -6.82
C VAL A 199 -24.28 5.70 -6.89
N VAL A 200 -23.28 5.72 -6.01
CA VAL A 200 -22.28 6.78 -5.90
C VAL A 200 -20.91 6.16 -6.11
N HIS A 201 -20.02 6.85 -6.84
CA HIS A 201 -18.69 6.36 -7.24
C HIS A 201 -18.70 5.10 -8.13
N GLY A 202 -19.78 4.88 -8.91
CA GLY A 202 -19.79 3.91 -10.00
C GLY A 202 -19.00 4.44 -11.20
N GLU A 203 -18.38 3.55 -11.96
CA GLU A 203 -17.84 3.81 -13.31
C GLU A 203 -18.84 3.35 -14.36
#